data_35ddd4f917e6e715d725692fdb0e1327
#
_entry.id   35ddd4f917e6e715d725692fdb0e1327
#
_cell.length_a   1.000
_cell.length_b   1.000
_cell.length_c   1.000
_cell.angle_alpha   90.00
_cell.angle_beta   90.00
_cell.angle_gamma   90.00
#
_symmetry.space_group_name_H-M   'P 1'
#
loop_
_entity.id
_entity.type
_entity.pdbx_description
1 polymer ?
#
loop_
_entity_poly.entity_id
_entity_poly.type
_entity_poly.pdbx_seq_one_letter_code
_entity_poly.pdbx_strand_id
1 'polypeptide(L)'
;IDLKIIPFRGEYYELVPEKQGLVNHLIYPVPNPNFPFLGVHFTRMIEGGIEAGPNAVLAFKREGYSRYDFDMEELIETLSFTGFQRIALKYWRDGLGELYRSFSKAAFVRALSHLIPEIQGPDLKRGGAGVRAMACGRDGSLIDDFLILEKPGITRGAKSKSDRECISPNCAIVFYVLQGQRS
;
A
#
# COMPACT_ATOMS: atom_id res chain seq x y z
N ILE A 1 -0.71 -22.50 4.94
CA ILE A 1 -0.55 -21.62 3.77
C ILE A 1 0.67 -20.80 4.01
N ASP A 2 1.50 -20.75 3.00
CA ASP A 2 2.84 -20.18 3.10
C ASP A 2 2.80 -18.75 2.51
N LEU A 3 2.17 -17.86 3.27
CA LEU A 3 1.99 -16.45 2.94
C LEU A 3 2.70 -15.59 3.98
N LYS A 4 3.27 -14.47 3.53
CA LYS A 4 3.76 -13.41 4.42
C LYS A 4 3.16 -12.07 4.05
N ILE A 5 2.93 -11.24 5.06
CA ILE A 5 2.54 -9.85 4.86
C ILE A 5 3.80 -9.02 4.64
N ILE A 6 3.85 -8.38 3.50
CA ILE A 6 4.91 -7.44 3.13
C ILE A 6 4.35 -6.02 3.26
N PRO A 7 4.92 -5.18 4.13
CA PRO A 7 4.42 -3.83 4.32
C PRO A 7 4.96 -2.89 3.24
N PHE A 8 4.06 -2.18 2.56
CA PHE A 8 4.41 -1.10 1.63
C PHE A 8 3.86 0.21 2.16
N ARG A 9 4.74 1.21 2.33
CA ARG A 9 4.35 2.55 2.75
C ARG A 9 4.02 3.39 1.54
N GLY A 10 2.86 4.06 1.58
CA GLY A 10 2.46 5.10 0.67
C GLY A 10 2.60 6.47 1.34
N GLU A 11 3.33 7.38 0.73
CA GLU A 11 3.48 8.76 1.17
C GLU A 11 2.57 9.65 0.34
N TYR A 12 1.92 10.61 0.99
CA TYR A 12 0.98 11.53 0.36
C TYR A 12 1.49 12.96 0.41
N TYR A 13 1.01 13.75 -0.52
CA TYR A 13 1.03 15.20 -0.49
C TYR A 13 -0.40 15.72 -0.50
N GLU A 14 -0.58 16.95 -0.04
CA GLU A 14 -1.86 17.65 -0.07
C GLU A 14 -1.72 18.87 -0.98
N LEU A 15 -2.76 19.13 -1.79
CA LEU A 15 -2.84 20.37 -2.56
C LEU A 15 -3.12 21.56 -1.64
N VAL A 16 -2.40 22.65 -1.89
CA VAL A 16 -2.73 23.92 -1.25
C VAL A 16 -4.16 24.36 -1.60
N PRO A 17 -4.85 25.09 -0.71
CA PRO A 17 -6.27 25.46 -0.92
C PRO A 17 -6.52 26.15 -2.24
N GLU A 18 -5.60 27.01 -2.69
CA GLU A 18 -5.71 27.81 -3.92
C GLU A 18 -5.72 26.96 -5.19
N LYS A 19 -5.25 25.72 -5.12
CA LYS A 19 -5.14 24.78 -6.24
C LYS A 19 -6.14 23.62 -6.19
N GLN A 20 -6.93 23.51 -5.14
CA GLN A 20 -7.90 22.42 -4.98
C GLN A 20 -8.99 22.42 -6.06
N GLY A 21 -9.26 23.59 -6.67
CA GLY A 21 -10.18 23.71 -7.80
C GLY A 21 -9.75 22.96 -9.08
N LEU A 22 -8.48 22.55 -9.18
CA LEU A 22 -7.99 21.73 -10.30
C LEU A 22 -8.50 20.29 -10.25
N VAL A 23 -8.95 19.83 -9.08
CA VAL A 23 -9.40 18.44 -8.86
C VAL A 23 -10.83 18.43 -8.35
N ASN A 24 -11.80 18.21 -9.22
CA ASN A 24 -13.20 18.15 -8.83
C ASN A 24 -13.62 16.77 -8.30
N HIS A 25 -12.97 15.71 -8.77
CA HIS A 25 -13.27 14.32 -8.44
C HIS A 25 -11.98 13.53 -8.18
N LEU A 26 -12.00 12.24 -8.49
CA LEU A 26 -10.84 11.36 -8.43
C LEU A 26 -10.15 11.37 -9.80
N ILE A 27 -8.81 11.49 -9.82
CA ILE A 27 -8.01 11.44 -11.05
C ILE A 27 -6.96 10.37 -10.89
N TYR A 28 -7.11 9.26 -11.61
CA TYR A 28 -6.22 8.12 -11.58
C TYR A 28 -5.48 7.93 -12.90
N PRO A 29 -4.24 7.46 -12.89
CA PRO A 29 -3.58 7.00 -14.10
C PRO A 29 -4.24 5.71 -14.60
N VAL A 30 -4.09 5.42 -15.89
CA VAL A 30 -4.45 4.10 -16.41
C VAL A 30 -3.56 3.04 -15.74
N PRO A 31 -4.16 2.01 -15.11
CA PRO A 31 -3.38 0.98 -14.45
C PRO A 31 -2.42 0.28 -15.41
N ASN A 32 -1.17 0.09 -14.98
CA ASN A 32 -0.23 -0.76 -15.70
C ASN A 32 -0.45 -2.22 -15.25
N PRO A 33 -0.93 -3.12 -16.13
CA PRO A 33 -1.23 -4.50 -15.74
C PRO A 33 0.02 -5.29 -15.31
N ASN A 34 1.21 -4.80 -15.64
CA ASN A 34 2.47 -5.43 -15.26
C ASN A 34 3.02 -4.94 -13.92
N PHE A 35 2.36 -3.97 -13.27
CA PHE A 35 2.82 -3.42 -12.00
C PHE A 35 1.72 -3.51 -10.93
N PRO A 36 2.02 -4.06 -9.73
CA PRO A 36 1.02 -4.36 -8.72
C PRO A 36 0.46 -3.14 -7.99
N PHE A 37 1.03 -1.97 -8.23
CA PHE A 37 0.58 -0.75 -7.58
C PHE A 37 0.02 0.24 -8.58
N LEU A 38 -1.10 0.87 -8.19
CA LEU A 38 -1.62 2.02 -8.89
C LEU A 38 -0.64 3.19 -8.69
N GLY A 39 -0.26 3.87 -9.76
CA GLY A 39 0.60 5.05 -9.67
C GLY A 39 -0.03 6.19 -8.86
N VAL A 40 0.75 7.25 -8.64
CA VAL A 40 0.26 8.44 -7.93
C VAL A 40 -0.99 9.01 -8.60
N HIS A 41 -1.95 9.44 -7.79
CA HIS A 41 -3.25 9.92 -8.23
C HIS A 41 -3.75 11.04 -7.32
N PHE A 42 -4.85 11.70 -7.70
CA PHE A 42 -5.49 12.71 -6.87
C PHE A 42 -6.81 12.20 -6.33
N THR A 43 -7.03 12.42 -5.04
CA THR A 43 -8.24 12.03 -4.33
C THR A 43 -8.82 13.23 -3.60
N ARG A 44 -10.06 13.58 -3.94
CA ARG A 44 -10.83 14.55 -3.15
C ARG A 44 -11.33 13.87 -1.88
N MET A 45 -10.97 14.41 -0.73
CA MET A 45 -11.33 13.86 0.57
C MET A 45 -12.77 14.29 0.95
N ILE A 46 -13.45 13.42 1.70
CA ILE A 46 -14.83 13.66 2.17
C ILE A 46 -14.87 14.87 3.12
N GLU A 47 -13.87 15.00 3.97
CA GLU A 47 -13.74 16.10 4.94
C GLU A 47 -13.20 17.39 4.31
N GLY A 48 -12.98 17.39 3.02
CA GLY A 48 -12.36 18.47 2.26
C GLY A 48 -10.87 18.28 2.05
N GLY A 49 -10.31 19.04 1.10
CA GLY A 49 -8.92 18.88 0.69
C GLY A 49 -8.72 17.90 -0.45
N ILE A 50 -7.53 17.92 -1.02
CA ILE A 50 -7.12 17.03 -2.11
C ILE A 50 -5.81 16.37 -1.70
N GLU A 51 -5.82 15.05 -1.59
CA GLU A 51 -4.61 14.25 -1.46
C GLU A 51 -4.05 13.87 -2.83
N ALA A 52 -2.72 13.91 -2.93
CA ALA A 52 -1.96 13.49 -4.09
C ALA A 52 -0.97 12.40 -3.68
N GLY A 53 -1.09 11.24 -4.26
CA GLY A 53 -0.30 10.06 -3.92
C GLY A 53 -1.15 8.81 -4.05
N PRO A 54 -0.78 7.73 -3.33
CA PRO A 54 0.53 7.53 -2.71
C PRO A 54 1.58 7.00 -3.70
N ASN A 55 2.85 7.10 -3.34
CA ASN A 55 3.88 6.21 -3.87
C ASN A 55 3.79 4.82 -3.18
N ALA A 56 4.66 3.88 -3.55
CA ALA A 56 4.69 2.55 -2.94
C ALA A 56 6.14 2.13 -2.67
N VAL A 57 6.62 2.36 -1.45
CA VAL A 57 7.96 1.97 -1.02
C VAL A 57 7.89 0.89 0.06
N LEU A 58 8.88 -0.01 0.09
CA LEU A 58 8.98 -0.97 1.19
C LEU A 58 9.05 -0.23 2.53
N ALA A 59 8.17 -0.57 3.45
CA ALA A 59 8.27 -0.13 4.84
C ALA A 59 9.23 -1.05 5.59
N PHE A 60 10.06 -0.48 6.47
CA PHE A 60 11.03 -1.26 7.25
C PHE A 60 10.47 -1.76 8.58
N LYS A 61 9.18 -1.56 8.77
CA LYS A 61 8.37 -2.03 9.89
C LYS A 61 6.93 -2.17 9.44
N ARG A 62 6.16 -3.14 9.99
CA ARG A 62 4.75 -3.37 9.64
C ARG A 62 3.87 -2.16 9.90
N GLU A 63 4.14 -1.42 10.97
CA GLU A 63 3.50 -0.14 11.28
C GLU A 63 4.48 1.03 11.05
N GLY A 64 5.21 1.01 9.94
CA GLY A 64 6.19 2.01 9.57
C GLY A 64 5.59 3.18 8.81
N TYR A 65 4.90 4.09 9.49
CA TYR A 65 4.29 5.27 8.89
C TYR A 65 5.30 6.37 8.57
N SER A 66 6.44 6.37 9.26
CA SER A 66 7.55 7.26 8.95
C SER A 66 8.64 6.51 8.16
N ARG A 67 9.41 7.23 7.35
CA ARG A 67 10.59 6.66 6.67
C ARG A 67 11.73 6.30 7.62
N TYR A 68 11.66 6.74 8.86
CA TYR A 68 12.63 6.46 9.92
C TYR A 68 12.17 5.32 10.84
N ASP A 69 10.92 4.86 10.69
CA ASP A 69 10.42 3.71 11.43
C ASP A 69 11.10 2.46 10.93
N PHE A 70 11.80 1.79 11.84
CA PHE A 70 12.66 0.66 11.51
C PHE A 70 12.54 -0.42 12.57
N ASP A 71 12.42 -1.67 12.13
CA ASP A 71 12.51 -2.86 12.96
C ASP A 71 13.37 -3.88 12.22
N MET A 72 14.49 -4.26 12.84
CA MET A 72 15.49 -5.15 12.22
C MET A 72 14.94 -6.56 12.01
N GLU A 73 14.17 -7.07 12.95
CA GLU A 73 13.62 -8.42 12.88
C GLU A 73 12.60 -8.53 11.75
N GLU A 74 11.65 -7.60 11.69
CA GLU A 74 10.63 -7.55 10.64
C GLU A 74 11.25 -7.31 9.26
N LEU A 75 12.30 -6.50 9.18
CA LEU A 75 13.01 -6.26 7.93
C LEU A 75 13.74 -7.53 7.46
N ILE A 76 14.47 -8.20 8.33
CA ILE A 76 15.17 -9.47 8.00
C ILE A 76 14.14 -10.52 7.59
N GLU A 77 13.02 -10.63 8.31
CA GLU A 77 11.93 -11.52 7.96
C GLU A 77 11.40 -11.27 6.54
N THR A 78 11.21 -10.02 6.18
CA THR A 78 10.74 -9.60 4.84
C THR A 78 11.80 -9.91 3.77
N LEU A 79 13.04 -9.49 3.97
CA LEU A 79 14.13 -9.66 3.00
C LEU A 79 14.52 -11.12 2.78
N SER A 80 14.42 -11.96 3.82
CA SER A 80 14.71 -13.40 3.72
C SER A 80 13.58 -14.21 3.07
N PHE A 81 12.39 -13.63 2.92
CA PHE A 81 11.27 -14.33 2.34
C PHE A 81 11.40 -14.46 0.83
N THR A 82 11.40 -15.71 0.33
CA THR A 82 11.61 -16.03 -1.09
C THR A 82 10.61 -15.31 -2.01
N GLY A 83 9.35 -15.19 -1.57
CA GLY A 83 8.32 -14.46 -2.32
C GLY A 83 8.68 -13.00 -2.54
N PHE A 84 9.14 -12.32 -1.47
CA PHE A 84 9.60 -10.93 -1.58
C PHE A 84 10.83 -10.80 -2.50
N GLN A 85 11.79 -11.72 -2.40
CA GLN A 85 12.98 -11.70 -3.27
C GLN A 85 12.60 -11.80 -4.75
N ARG A 86 11.62 -12.64 -5.09
CA ARG A 86 11.09 -12.75 -6.46
C ARG A 86 10.41 -11.48 -6.94
N ILE A 87 9.60 -10.84 -6.09
CA ILE A 87 9.00 -9.53 -6.38
C ILE A 87 10.08 -8.48 -6.58
N ALA A 88 11.04 -8.41 -5.67
CA ALA A 88 12.12 -7.44 -5.74
C ALA A 88 12.94 -7.59 -7.03
N LEU A 89 13.26 -8.82 -7.45
CA LEU A 89 13.95 -9.10 -8.69
C LEU A 89 13.10 -8.76 -9.93
N LYS A 90 11.80 -9.00 -9.88
CA LYS A 90 10.89 -8.72 -11.00
C LYS A 90 10.67 -7.22 -11.20
N TYR A 91 10.51 -6.47 -10.11
CA TYR A 91 10.10 -5.06 -10.11
C TYR A 91 11.17 -4.09 -9.60
N TRP A 92 12.45 -4.48 -9.62
CA TRP A 92 13.52 -3.68 -9.04
C TRP A 92 13.64 -2.26 -9.62
N ARG A 93 13.40 -2.11 -10.93
CA ARG A 93 13.46 -0.79 -11.61
C ARG A 93 12.33 0.12 -11.13
N ASP A 94 11.13 -0.43 -11.05
CA ASP A 94 9.95 0.31 -10.56
C ASP A 94 10.12 0.66 -9.08
N GLY A 95 10.60 -0.29 -8.28
CA GLY A 95 10.90 -0.08 -6.86
C GLY A 95 11.94 1.01 -6.62
N LEU A 96 13.00 1.08 -7.43
CA LEU A 96 13.97 2.18 -7.37
C LEU A 96 13.34 3.52 -7.77
N GLY A 97 12.44 3.52 -8.76
CA GLY A 97 11.69 4.70 -9.17
C GLY A 97 10.76 5.21 -8.04
N GLU A 98 10.09 4.30 -7.34
CA GLU A 98 9.26 4.63 -6.18
C GLU A 98 10.10 5.18 -5.02
N LEU A 99 11.25 4.55 -4.75
CA LEU A 99 12.18 5.03 -3.74
C LEU A 99 12.71 6.42 -4.08
N TYR A 100 13.07 6.68 -5.34
CA TYR A 100 13.49 8.01 -5.77
C TYR A 100 12.38 9.05 -5.59
N ARG A 101 11.12 8.72 -5.90
CA ARG A 101 9.96 9.59 -5.64
C ARG A 101 9.75 9.87 -4.16
N SER A 102 10.05 8.91 -3.28
CA SER A 102 9.96 9.12 -1.83
C SER A 102 10.93 10.18 -1.32
N PHE A 103 12.12 10.27 -1.90
CA PHE A 103 13.15 11.25 -1.49
C PHE A 103 13.08 12.56 -2.26
N SER A 104 12.56 12.56 -3.48
CA SER A 104 12.53 13.71 -4.38
C SER A 104 11.13 14.23 -4.62
N LYS A 105 10.76 15.34 -3.98
CA LYS A 105 9.50 16.05 -4.26
C LYS A 105 9.37 16.40 -5.75
N ALA A 106 10.46 16.80 -6.40
CA ALA A 106 10.44 17.13 -7.83
C ALA A 106 10.08 15.91 -8.71
N ALA A 107 10.58 14.72 -8.36
CA ALA A 107 10.21 13.49 -9.06
C ALA A 107 8.73 13.13 -8.83
N PHE A 108 8.23 13.38 -7.63
CA PHE A 108 6.81 13.17 -7.30
C PHE A 108 5.92 14.13 -8.08
N VAL A 109 6.26 15.42 -8.12
CA VAL A 109 5.55 16.43 -8.91
C VAL A 109 5.55 16.06 -10.40
N ARG A 110 6.68 15.61 -10.94
CA ARG A 110 6.76 15.16 -12.34
C ARG A 110 5.79 13.99 -12.63
N ALA A 111 5.64 13.05 -11.70
CA ALA A 111 4.67 11.97 -11.86
C ALA A 111 3.23 12.50 -11.83
N LEU A 112 2.90 13.44 -10.96
CA LEU A 112 1.57 14.06 -10.88
C LEU A 112 1.27 14.96 -12.08
N SER A 113 2.27 15.63 -12.66
CA SER A 113 2.08 16.51 -13.83
C SER A 113 1.68 15.76 -15.10
N HIS A 114 1.84 14.44 -15.15
CA HIS A 114 1.26 13.63 -16.21
C HIS A 114 -0.28 13.57 -16.15
N LEU A 115 -0.86 13.78 -14.97
CA LEU A 115 -2.31 13.82 -14.77
C LEU A 115 -2.85 15.24 -14.84
N ILE A 116 -2.14 16.18 -14.22
CA ILE A 116 -2.49 17.62 -14.21
C ILE A 116 -1.20 18.41 -14.52
N PRO A 117 -1.01 18.85 -15.77
CA PRO A 117 0.22 19.54 -16.20
C PRO A 117 0.52 20.83 -15.44
N GLU A 118 -0.50 21.49 -14.90
CA GLU A 118 -0.37 22.76 -14.18
C GLU A 118 0.22 22.63 -12.76
N ILE A 119 0.31 21.39 -12.22
CA ILE A 119 0.80 21.15 -10.86
C ILE A 119 2.30 21.42 -10.77
N GLN A 120 2.66 22.23 -9.77
CA GLN A 120 4.02 22.61 -9.47
C GLN A 120 4.43 22.25 -8.03
N GLY A 121 5.71 22.30 -7.75
CA GLY A 121 6.24 21.98 -6.41
C GLY A 121 5.62 22.78 -5.26
N PRO A 122 5.47 24.13 -5.37
CA PRO A 122 4.82 24.93 -4.34
C PRO A 122 3.36 24.58 -4.05
N ASP A 123 2.66 23.99 -5.04
CA ASP A 123 1.25 23.65 -4.91
C ASP A 123 0.99 22.44 -3.99
N LEU A 124 2.05 21.74 -3.59
CA LEU A 124 1.99 20.55 -2.77
C LEU A 124 2.61 20.79 -1.38
N LYS A 125 1.90 20.41 -0.33
CA LYS A 125 2.40 20.26 1.04
C LYS A 125 2.59 18.79 1.36
N ARG A 126 3.50 18.44 2.27
CA ARG A 126 3.61 17.07 2.78
C ARG A 126 2.33 16.71 3.54
N GLY A 127 1.71 15.64 3.12
CA GLY A 127 0.59 15.00 3.81
C GLY A 127 1.05 13.86 4.72
N GLY A 128 0.13 12.97 5.03
CA GLY A 128 0.37 11.79 5.83
C GLY A 128 1.09 10.66 5.09
N ALA A 129 1.13 9.52 5.73
CA ALA A 129 1.56 8.26 5.13
C ALA A 129 0.68 7.12 5.65
N GLY A 130 0.46 6.12 4.80
CA GLY A 130 -0.24 4.90 5.16
C GLY A 130 0.61 3.67 4.86
N VAL A 131 0.39 2.59 5.58
CA VAL A 131 1.04 1.30 5.29
C VAL A 131 0.01 0.34 4.73
N ARG A 132 0.35 -0.27 3.58
CA ARG A 132 -0.43 -1.33 2.96
C ARG A 132 0.18 -2.67 3.32
N ALA A 133 -0.59 -3.53 3.97
CA ALA A 133 -0.22 -4.90 4.27
C ALA A 133 -0.55 -5.79 3.06
N MET A 134 0.43 -6.10 2.22
CA MET A 134 0.23 -6.95 1.04
C MET A 134 0.58 -8.39 1.36
N ALA A 135 -0.38 -9.30 1.20
CA ALA A 135 -0.11 -10.73 1.33
C ALA A 135 0.66 -11.22 0.10
N CYS A 136 1.77 -11.90 0.34
CA CYS A 136 2.68 -12.40 -0.68
C CYS A 136 2.89 -13.90 -0.53
N GLY A 137 2.68 -14.64 -1.63
CA GLY A 137 3.01 -16.06 -1.73
C GLY A 137 4.51 -16.29 -1.90
N ARG A 138 4.99 -17.50 -1.63
CA ARG A 138 6.41 -17.87 -1.89
C ARG A 138 6.80 -17.79 -3.36
N ASP A 139 5.85 -17.91 -4.25
CA ASP A 139 6.04 -17.77 -5.71
C ASP A 139 6.21 -16.31 -6.17
N GLY A 140 6.00 -15.34 -5.25
CA GLY A 140 6.03 -13.92 -5.54
C GLY A 140 4.68 -13.38 -6.06
N SER A 141 3.60 -14.16 -5.96
CA SER A 141 2.26 -13.64 -6.20
C SER A 141 1.85 -12.68 -5.07
N LEU A 142 1.29 -11.55 -5.44
CA LEU A 142 0.62 -10.65 -4.50
C LEU A 142 -0.87 -10.94 -4.53
N ILE A 143 -1.46 -11.03 -3.35
CA ILE A 143 -2.90 -11.24 -3.19
C ILE A 143 -3.51 -9.87 -2.95
N ASP A 144 -4.30 -9.42 -3.91
CA ASP A 144 -4.96 -8.12 -3.96
C ASP A 144 -6.47 -8.19 -3.67
N ASP A 145 -6.97 -9.40 -3.38
CA ASP A 145 -8.35 -9.67 -3.04
C ASP A 145 -8.46 -10.48 -1.72
N PHE A 146 -9.67 -10.73 -1.28
CA PHE A 146 -9.94 -11.52 -0.08
C PHE A 146 -9.49 -12.98 -0.26
N LEU A 147 -8.66 -13.44 0.63
CA LEU A 147 -8.31 -14.85 0.73
C LEU A 147 -9.12 -15.49 1.88
N ILE A 148 -10.11 -16.28 1.53
CA ILE A 148 -10.94 -17.02 2.48
C ILE A 148 -10.39 -18.43 2.61
N LEU A 149 -9.98 -18.81 3.82
CA LEU A 149 -9.45 -20.12 4.11
C LEU A 149 -10.42 -20.87 5.01
N GLU A 150 -10.92 -21.99 4.51
CA GLU A 150 -11.75 -22.90 5.29
C GLU A 150 -10.89 -24.04 5.84
N LYS A 151 -10.93 -24.25 7.13
CA LYS A 151 -10.26 -25.37 7.79
C LYS A 151 -11.29 -26.28 8.44
N PRO A 152 -11.43 -27.55 8.01
CA PRO A 152 -12.33 -28.51 8.66
C PRO A 152 -11.88 -28.78 10.11
N GLY A 153 -12.82 -28.78 11.06
CA GLY A 153 -12.61 -29.35 12.39
C GLY A 153 -12.16 -28.40 13.51
N ILE A 154 -12.31 -27.08 13.39
CA ILE A 154 -12.11 -26.18 14.53
C ILE A 154 -13.46 -25.78 15.12
N THR A 155 -13.74 -26.28 16.33
CA THR A 155 -14.93 -25.96 17.13
C THR A 155 -14.88 -24.49 17.60
N ARG A 156 -16.06 -23.85 17.61
CA ARG A 156 -16.29 -22.48 18.13
C ARG A 156 -15.64 -22.29 19.49
N GLY A 157 -14.81 -21.27 19.64
CA GLY A 157 -14.39 -20.89 20.97
C GLY A 157 -13.32 -19.82 21.16
N ALA A 158 -12.75 -19.21 20.15
CA ALA A 158 -11.79 -18.16 20.36
C ALA A 158 -12.12 -16.92 19.51
N LYS A 159 -12.85 -15.98 20.10
CA LYS A 159 -12.84 -14.58 19.65
C LYS A 159 -11.52 -13.97 20.10
N SER A 160 -10.52 -13.96 19.24
CA SER A 160 -9.34 -13.14 19.45
C SER A 160 -9.71 -11.67 19.28
N LYS A 161 -9.23 -10.84 20.19
CA LYS A 161 -9.42 -9.38 20.16
C LYS A 161 -8.65 -8.68 19.05
N SER A 162 -7.80 -9.42 18.34
CA SER A 162 -6.95 -8.94 17.24
C SER A 162 -7.63 -8.93 15.87
N ASP A 163 -8.84 -9.48 15.74
CA ASP A 163 -9.49 -9.66 14.45
C ASP A 163 -10.28 -8.43 13.97
N ARG A 164 -10.10 -7.28 14.61
CA ARG A 164 -10.92 -6.08 14.34
C ARG A 164 -10.19 -4.92 13.69
N GLU A 165 -8.91 -5.04 13.38
CA GLU A 165 -8.14 -3.90 12.84
C GLU A 165 -7.50 -4.21 11.50
N CYS A 166 -8.30 -4.35 10.46
CA CYS A 166 -7.85 -4.05 9.12
C CYS A 166 -9.04 -3.77 8.19
N ILE A 167 -9.66 -2.62 8.35
CA ILE A 167 -10.59 -2.09 7.36
C ILE A 167 -9.83 -1.03 6.56
N SER A 168 -9.01 -1.48 5.63
CA SER A 168 -8.50 -0.66 4.55
C SER A 168 -8.86 -1.37 3.24
N PRO A 169 -9.39 -0.66 2.24
CA PRO A 169 -9.79 -1.26 0.96
C PRO A 169 -8.63 -1.86 0.15
N ASN A 170 -7.40 -1.80 0.65
CA ASN A 170 -6.21 -2.39 0.03
C ASN A 170 -5.46 -3.34 0.97
N CYS A 171 -6.09 -3.84 2.02
CA CYS A 171 -5.52 -4.86 2.88
C CYS A 171 -6.03 -6.23 2.41
N ALA A 172 -5.13 -7.14 2.09
CA ALA A 172 -5.51 -8.54 1.90
C ALA A 172 -5.94 -9.09 3.26
N ILE A 173 -7.25 -9.20 3.47
CA ILE A 173 -7.81 -9.72 4.71
C ILE A 173 -7.83 -11.23 4.58
N VAL A 174 -7.07 -11.91 5.42
CA VAL A 174 -7.15 -13.36 5.57
C VAL A 174 -8.26 -13.66 6.57
N PHE A 175 -9.43 -14.09 6.07
CA PHE A 175 -10.49 -14.60 6.92
C PHE A 175 -10.32 -16.09 7.14
N TYR A 176 -10.25 -16.53 8.39
CA TYR A 176 -10.43 -17.92 8.75
C TYR A 176 -11.92 -18.18 9.03
N VAL A 177 -12.60 -18.83 8.11
CA VAL A 177 -13.96 -19.31 8.34
C VAL A 177 -13.86 -20.68 9.03
N LEU A 178 -14.27 -20.73 10.28
CA LEU A 178 -14.33 -21.96 11.04
C LEU A 178 -15.70 -22.64 10.75
N GLN A 179 -15.70 -23.67 9.93
CA GLN A 179 -16.89 -24.53 9.76
C GLN A 179 -16.97 -25.49 10.95
N GLY A 180 -17.99 -25.27 11.81
CA GLY A 180 -18.37 -26.28 12.79
C GLY A 180 -19.08 -27.43 12.08
N GLN A 181 -18.56 -28.63 12.22
CA GLN A 181 -19.33 -29.82 11.86
C GLN A 181 -20.61 -29.85 12.70
N ARG A 182 -21.75 -29.88 12.04
CA ARG A 182 -23.01 -30.29 12.68
C ARG A 182 -22.94 -31.81 12.81
N SER A 183 -22.88 -32.28 14.04
CA SER A 183 -23.24 -33.69 14.40
C SER A 183 -24.73 -33.81 14.40
#